data_e5dbef8bdd525820627d20b2e2b1de05
#
_entry.id   e5dbef8bdd525820627d20b2e2b1de05
#
_cell.length_a   1.000
_cell.length_b   1.000
_cell.length_c   1.000
_cell.angle_alpha   90.00
_cell.angle_beta   90.00
_cell.angle_gamma   90.00
#
_symmetry.space_group_name_H-M   'P 1'
#
loop_
_entity.id
_entity.type
_entity.pdbx_description
1 polymer ?
#
loop_
_entity_poly.entity_id
_entity_poly.type
_entity_poly.pdbx_seq_one_letter_code
_entity_poly.pdbx_strand_id
1 'polypeptide(L)'
;IEAVGGTVVGRASSKVGKIPESMKSVPEVGMVYNINMEALVGLKLDLVLASKNQHDKFIPMLQSNKINVVEFDTQTFEDVKGTIKTLGDIYGTQDKAQKENELLDKQVAAVTSKLPKEKKRIVIMHATASAVTVEGSHSIAGCVSDILGFENVAAAALKGKSNKTPY
;
A
#
# COMPACT_ATOMS: atom_id res chain seq x y z
N ILE A 1 6.06 5.71 7.49
CA ILE A 1 7.40 5.74 8.10
C ILE A 1 7.42 6.73 9.26
N GLU A 2 7.13 8.01 9.06
CA GLU A 2 7.19 9.05 10.10
C GLU A 2 6.32 8.74 11.32
N ALA A 3 5.09 8.25 11.12
CA ALA A 3 4.17 7.88 12.20
C ALA A 3 4.77 6.89 13.19
N VAL A 4 5.67 6.02 12.71
CA VAL A 4 6.40 5.07 13.55
C VAL A 4 7.80 5.56 13.93
N GLY A 5 8.14 6.82 13.64
CA GLY A 5 9.39 7.46 14.06
C GLY A 5 10.60 7.20 13.17
N GLY A 6 10.39 6.68 11.98
CA GLY A 6 11.45 6.51 10.97
C GLY A 6 11.74 7.80 10.20
N THR A 7 12.95 7.90 9.65
CA THR A 7 13.38 9.01 8.81
C THR A 7 13.32 8.62 7.34
N VAL A 8 12.79 9.51 6.49
CA VAL A 8 12.76 9.34 5.04
C VAL A 8 13.85 10.19 4.40
N VAL A 9 14.79 9.56 3.72
CA VAL A 9 15.93 10.23 3.06
C VAL A 9 15.78 10.30 1.54
N GLY A 10 14.82 9.59 0.96
CA GLY A 10 14.49 9.60 -0.46
C GLY A 10 13.04 9.19 -0.68
N ARG A 11 12.39 9.78 -1.67
CA ARG A 11 11.00 9.47 -2.02
C ARG A 11 10.80 9.31 -3.53
N ALA A 12 9.77 8.57 -3.90
CA ALA A 12 9.36 8.55 -5.29
C ALA A 12 8.83 9.93 -5.73
N SER A 13 9.09 10.27 -6.99
CA SER A 13 8.46 11.43 -7.63
C SER A 13 6.98 11.16 -7.83
N SER A 14 6.12 12.12 -7.51
CA SER A 14 4.68 12.04 -7.75
C SER A 14 4.20 13.28 -8.46
N LYS A 15 3.41 13.08 -9.53
CA LYS A 15 2.67 14.14 -10.21
C LYS A 15 1.21 14.21 -9.73
N VAL A 16 0.80 13.26 -8.90
CA VAL A 16 -0.59 13.08 -8.45
C VAL A 16 -0.61 13.04 -6.93
N GLY A 17 -1.55 13.74 -6.33
CA GLY A 17 -1.72 13.77 -4.89
C GLY A 17 -0.93 14.88 -4.18
N LYS A 18 -1.29 15.11 -2.92
CA LYS A 18 -0.57 16.07 -2.07
C LYS A 18 0.61 15.37 -1.41
N ILE A 19 1.80 15.92 -1.62
CA ILE A 19 2.98 15.51 -0.89
C ILE A 19 2.88 16.16 0.52
N PRO A 20 3.01 15.37 1.61
CA PRO A 20 3.06 15.93 2.96
C PRO A 20 4.16 17.01 3.07
N GLU A 21 3.92 18.02 3.88
CA GLU A 21 4.86 19.15 4.01
C GLU A 21 6.27 18.68 4.42
N SER A 22 6.32 17.75 5.36
CA SER A 22 7.56 17.10 5.82
C SER A 22 8.36 16.40 4.72
N MET A 23 7.68 15.98 3.66
CA MET A 23 8.29 15.24 2.54
C MET A 23 8.72 16.14 1.38
N LYS A 24 8.38 17.41 1.37
CA LYS A 24 8.67 18.30 0.23
C LYS A 24 10.17 18.52 0.01
N SER A 25 10.95 18.57 1.08
CA SER A 25 12.41 18.74 1.04
C SER A 25 13.18 17.43 0.82
N VAL A 26 12.49 16.27 0.87
CA VAL A 26 13.11 14.96 0.69
C VAL A 26 13.46 14.76 -0.78
N PRO A 27 14.71 14.37 -1.12
CA PRO A 27 15.15 14.14 -2.50
C PRO A 27 14.29 13.12 -3.23
N GLU A 28 14.06 13.36 -4.52
CA GLU A 28 13.35 12.42 -5.40
C GLU A 28 14.32 11.40 -6.00
N VAL A 29 13.96 10.12 -5.92
CA VAL A 29 14.74 9.00 -6.46
C VAL A 29 14.13 8.39 -7.73
N GLY A 30 13.33 9.18 -8.44
CA GLY A 30 12.66 8.78 -9.67
C GLY A 30 11.19 8.40 -9.46
N MET A 31 10.54 8.00 -10.54
CA MET A 31 9.12 7.61 -10.52
C MET A 31 8.97 6.16 -10.06
N VAL A 32 7.78 5.80 -9.58
CA VAL A 32 7.45 4.44 -9.10
C VAL A 32 7.86 3.34 -10.10
N TYR A 33 7.68 3.58 -11.40
CA TYR A 33 8.01 2.59 -12.44
C TYR A 33 9.37 2.82 -13.12
N ASN A 34 10.07 3.88 -12.73
CA ASN A 34 11.37 4.25 -13.31
C ASN A 34 12.25 4.88 -12.22
N ILE A 35 12.94 4.03 -11.48
CA ILE A 35 13.80 4.41 -10.37
C ILE A 35 15.13 4.95 -10.90
N ASN A 36 15.58 6.08 -10.38
CA ASN A 36 16.94 6.57 -10.60
C ASN A 36 17.89 5.88 -9.61
N MET A 37 18.55 4.82 -10.07
CA MET A 37 19.44 4.02 -9.23
C MET A 37 20.67 4.80 -8.74
N GLU A 38 21.22 5.70 -9.56
CA GLU A 38 22.36 6.53 -9.17
C GLU A 38 21.98 7.45 -8.01
N ALA A 39 20.84 8.15 -8.12
CA ALA A 39 20.32 8.99 -7.04
C ALA A 39 20.07 8.16 -5.77
N LEU A 40 19.50 6.97 -5.92
CA LEU A 40 19.16 6.11 -4.79
C LEU A 40 20.41 5.61 -4.06
N VAL A 41 21.41 5.12 -4.80
CA VAL A 41 22.70 4.66 -4.22
C VAL A 41 23.45 5.83 -3.57
N GLY A 42 23.40 7.04 -4.17
CA GLY A 42 24.04 8.25 -3.65
C GLY A 42 23.50 8.70 -2.28
N LEU A 43 22.32 8.30 -1.90
CA LEU A 43 21.71 8.66 -0.60
C LEU A 43 22.28 7.89 0.60
N LYS A 44 23.11 6.84 0.38
CA LYS A 44 23.71 6.02 1.44
C LYS A 44 22.68 5.53 2.45
N LEU A 45 21.57 5.01 1.96
CA LEU A 45 20.42 4.60 2.76
C LEU A 45 20.63 3.22 3.39
N ASP A 46 20.00 2.98 4.52
CA ASP A 46 20.03 1.71 5.26
C ASP A 46 19.02 0.71 4.69
N LEU A 47 17.89 1.21 4.17
CA LEU A 47 16.74 0.42 3.77
C LEU A 47 15.95 1.06 2.64
N VAL A 48 15.52 0.25 1.68
CA VAL A 48 14.49 0.60 0.69
C VAL A 48 13.19 -0.11 1.04
N LEU A 49 12.11 0.65 1.06
CA LEU A 49 10.75 0.12 1.12
C LEU A 49 10.23 -0.02 -0.32
N ALA A 50 10.00 -1.23 -0.75
CA ALA A 50 9.55 -1.57 -2.09
C ALA A 50 8.11 -2.07 -2.10
N SER A 51 7.29 -1.60 -3.02
CA SER A 51 5.93 -2.12 -3.21
C SER A 51 6.01 -3.44 -3.96
N LYS A 52 5.43 -4.47 -3.39
CA LYS A 52 5.31 -5.81 -3.98
C LYS A 52 4.62 -5.74 -5.35
N ASN A 53 5.06 -6.55 -6.28
CA ASN A 53 4.60 -6.60 -7.68
C ASN A 53 4.94 -5.36 -8.54
N GLN A 54 5.19 -4.19 -7.94
CA GLN A 54 5.55 -2.99 -8.70
C GLN A 54 7.06 -2.83 -8.86
N HIS A 55 7.82 -3.21 -7.84
CA HIS A 55 9.25 -3.01 -7.76
C HIS A 55 10.08 -4.29 -7.89
N ASP A 56 9.46 -5.46 -8.04
CA ASP A 56 10.13 -6.77 -8.10
C ASP A 56 11.32 -6.79 -9.07
N LYS A 57 11.16 -6.16 -10.24
CA LYS A 57 12.22 -6.06 -11.26
C LYS A 57 13.46 -5.29 -10.81
N PHE A 58 13.35 -4.44 -9.80
CA PHE A 58 14.45 -3.64 -9.26
C PHE A 58 15.16 -4.33 -8.09
N ILE A 59 14.53 -5.32 -7.45
CA ILE A 59 15.05 -6.00 -6.26
C ILE A 59 16.47 -6.57 -6.50
N PRO A 60 16.73 -7.32 -7.59
CA PRO A 60 18.07 -7.88 -7.81
C PRO A 60 19.15 -6.78 -7.93
N MET A 61 18.81 -5.65 -8.54
CA MET A 61 19.74 -4.53 -8.69
C MET A 61 20.02 -3.81 -7.37
N LEU A 62 18.99 -3.66 -6.52
CA LEU A 62 19.15 -3.11 -5.17
C LEU A 62 20.05 -4.00 -4.33
N GLN A 63 19.80 -5.31 -4.34
CA GLN A 63 20.59 -6.29 -3.59
C GLN A 63 22.05 -6.36 -4.08
N SER A 64 22.29 -6.26 -5.39
CA SER A 64 23.66 -6.24 -5.93
C SER A 64 24.44 -5.00 -5.49
N ASN A 65 23.77 -3.91 -5.18
CA ASN A 65 24.33 -2.71 -4.56
C ASN A 65 24.37 -2.77 -3.03
N LYS A 66 24.12 -3.94 -2.43
CA LYS A 66 24.11 -4.16 -0.97
C LYS A 66 23.09 -3.31 -0.22
N ILE A 67 22.00 -2.96 -0.88
CA ILE A 67 20.89 -2.22 -0.30
C ILE A 67 19.88 -3.21 0.26
N ASN A 68 19.56 -3.07 1.55
CA ASN A 68 18.49 -3.85 2.16
C ASN A 68 17.14 -3.44 1.60
N VAL A 69 16.28 -4.41 1.31
CA VAL A 69 14.94 -4.16 0.77
C VAL A 69 13.92 -4.87 1.62
N VAL A 70 12.89 -4.15 2.00
CA VAL A 70 11.67 -4.72 2.58
C VAL A 70 10.52 -4.48 1.60
N GLU A 71 9.90 -5.56 1.18
CA GLU A 71 8.72 -5.52 0.34
C GLU A 71 7.46 -5.46 1.21
N PHE A 72 6.52 -4.63 0.80
CA PHE A 72 5.23 -4.50 1.46
C PHE A 72 4.09 -4.53 0.45
N ASP A 73 2.95 -5.00 0.88
CA ASP A 73 1.68 -4.90 0.18
C ASP A 73 0.79 -3.86 0.88
N THR A 74 -0.12 -3.25 0.14
CA THR A 74 -1.09 -2.28 0.68
C THR A 74 -2.44 -2.44 -0.01
N GLN A 75 -2.74 -3.66 -0.45
CA GLN A 75 -4.00 -3.94 -1.15
C GLN A 75 -5.19 -4.03 -0.20
N THR A 76 -4.93 -4.46 1.04
CA THR A 76 -5.95 -4.60 2.05
C THR A 76 -5.64 -3.77 3.29
N PHE A 77 -6.64 -3.59 4.14
CA PHE A 77 -6.48 -2.90 5.43
C PHE A 77 -5.50 -3.64 6.36
N GLU A 78 -5.54 -4.96 6.34
CA GLU A 78 -4.62 -5.79 7.12
C GLU A 78 -3.18 -5.69 6.60
N ASP A 79 -2.97 -5.60 5.28
CA ASP A 79 -1.63 -5.37 4.72
C ASP A 79 -1.04 -4.03 5.21
N VAL A 80 -1.86 -2.98 5.25
CA VAL A 80 -1.43 -1.67 5.78
C VAL A 80 -1.05 -1.77 7.24
N LYS A 81 -1.86 -2.43 8.07
CA LYS A 81 -1.58 -2.64 9.49
C LYS A 81 -0.32 -3.50 9.70
N GLY A 82 -0.16 -4.56 8.88
CA GLY A 82 1.03 -5.40 8.87
C GLY A 82 2.28 -4.62 8.51
N THR A 83 2.19 -3.73 7.52
CA THR A 83 3.30 -2.84 7.13
C THR A 83 3.69 -1.90 8.27
N ILE A 84 2.72 -1.28 8.95
CA ILE A 84 2.97 -0.41 10.11
C ILE A 84 3.67 -1.19 11.22
N LYS A 85 3.21 -2.41 11.51
CA LYS A 85 3.84 -3.28 12.51
C LYS A 85 5.29 -3.60 12.14
N THR A 86 5.53 -4.04 10.91
CA THR A 86 6.88 -4.37 10.42
C THR A 86 7.82 -3.17 10.52
N LEU A 87 7.35 -1.96 10.18
CA LEU A 87 8.14 -0.75 10.34
C LEU A 87 8.43 -0.44 11.81
N GLY A 88 7.45 -0.65 12.70
CA GLY A 88 7.66 -0.52 14.15
C GLY A 88 8.74 -1.47 14.67
N ASP A 89 8.76 -2.70 14.17
CA ASP A 89 9.78 -3.70 14.52
C ASP A 89 11.18 -3.28 14.00
N ILE A 90 11.27 -2.80 12.77
CA ILE A 90 12.54 -2.33 12.16
C ILE A 90 13.12 -1.14 12.90
N TYR A 91 12.29 -0.18 13.31
CA TYR A 91 12.73 1.03 14.02
C TYR A 91 12.78 0.88 15.55
N GLY A 92 12.42 -0.27 16.10
CA GLY A 92 12.35 -0.48 17.55
C GLY A 92 11.27 0.39 18.23
N THR A 93 10.18 0.67 17.53
CA THR A 93 9.10 1.56 17.96
C THR A 93 7.73 0.89 17.94
N GLN A 94 7.68 -0.34 18.45
CA GLN A 94 6.48 -1.18 18.45
C GLN A 94 5.28 -0.50 19.09
N ASP A 95 5.50 0.24 20.19
CA ASP A 95 4.43 0.99 20.87
C ASP A 95 3.78 2.05 19.96
N LYS A 96 4.58 2.73 19.11
CA LYS A 96 4.05 3.70 18.16
C LYS A 96 3.25 2.99 17.07
N ALA A 97 3.78 1.91 16.52
CA ALA A 97 3.11 1.12 15.51
C ALA A 97 1.77 0.55 16.01
N GLN A 98 1.74 0.09 17.26
CA GLN A 98 0.51 -0.37 17.89
C GLN A 98 -0.53 0.76 18.01
N LYS A 99 -0.13 1.94 18.51
CA LYS A 99 -1.02 3.11 18.61
C LYS A 99 -1.59 3.55 17.27
N GLU A 100 -0.76 3.55 16.22
CA GLU A 100 -1.24 3.87 14.86
C GLU A 100 -2.26 2.84 14.36
N ASN A 101 -2.02 1.55 14.57
CA ASN A 101 -2.97 0.51 14.20
C ASN A 101 -4.30 0.63 14.99
N GLU A 102 -4.23 0.91 16.29
CA GLU A 102 -5.42 1.16 17.11
C GLU A 102 -6.20 2.40 16.64
N LEU A 103 -5.49 3.45 16.22
CA LEU A 103 -6.12 4.66 15.66
C LEU A 103 -6.87 4.33 14.36
N LEU A 104 -6.24 3.56 13.46
CA LEU A 104 -6.87 3.10 12.23
C LEU A 104 -8.13 2.27 12.52
N ASP A 105 -8.05 1.32 13.44
CA ASP A 105 -9.20 0.49 13.85
C ASP A 105 -10.35 1.36 14.39
N LYS A 106 -10.05 2.36 15.22
CA LYS A 106 -11.04 3.30 15.74
C LYS A 106 -11.69 4.14 14.64
N GLN A 107 -10.91 4.61 13.67
CA GLN A 107 -11.42 5.38 12.53
C GLN A 107 -12.37 4.54 11.67
N VAL A 108 -11.99 3.29 11.37
CA VAL A 108 -12.83 2.36 10.63
C VAL A 108 -14.11 2.07 11.41
N ALA A 109 -14.02 1.76 12.71
CA ALA A 109 -15.17 1.50 13.55
C ALA A 109 -16.12 2.71 13.61
N ALA A 110 -15.61 3.93 13.67
CA ALA A 110 -16.42 5.15 13.68
C ALA A 110 -17.25 5.34 12.39
N VAL A 111 -16.76 4.85 11.25
CA VAL A 111 -17.50 4.85 9.98
C VAL A 111 -18.47 3.69 9.93
N THR A 112 -18.00 2.48 10.22
CA THR A 112 -18.79 1.26 10.08
C THR A 112 -19.96 1.19 11.05
N SER A 113 -19.84 1.80 12.25
CA SER A 113 -20.94 1.89 13.21
C SER A 113 -22.17 2.69 12.72
N LYS A 114 -22.00 3.50 11.69
CA LYS A 114 -23.05 4.34 11.10
C LYS A 114 -23.66 3.73 9.83
N LEU A 115 -23.19 2.57 9.42
CA LEU A 115 -23.66 1.93 8.20
C LEU A 115 -25.07 1.34 8.40
N PRO A 116 -25.91 1.36 7.34
CA PRO A 116 -27.22 0.69 7.37
C PRO A 116 -27.02 -0.81 7.50
N LYS A 117 -27.97 -1.47 8.17
CA LYS A 117 -27.94 -2.94 8.35
C LYS A 117 -28.18 -3.73 7.06
N GLU A 118 -28.77 -3.08 6.05
CA GLU A 118 -29.07 -3.70 4.77
C GLU A 118 -27.79 -3.83 3.95
N LYS A 119 -27.43 -5.07 3.60
CA LYS A 119 -26.32 -5.36 2.70
C LYS A 119 -26.73 -5.11 1.26
N LYS A 120 -26.01 -4.23 0.58
CA LYS A 120 -26.19 -3.99 -0.86
C LYS A 120 -25.25 -4.87 -1.66
N ARG A 121 -25.76 -5.39 -2.77
CA ARG A 121 -24.99 -6.19 -3.73
C ARG A 121 -24.35 -5.27 -4.76
N ILE A 122 -23.06 -5.45 -5.00
CA ILE A 122 -22.28 -4.62 -5.91
C ILE A 122 -21.37 -5.49 -6.79
N VAL A 123 -20.91 -4.91 -7.89
CA VAL A 123 -19.78 -5.38 -8.68
C VAL A 123 -18.77 -4.24 -8.74
N ILE A 124 -17.51 -4.55 -8.49
CA ILE A 124 -16.42 -3.58 -8.58
C ILE A 124 -15.72 -3.80 -9.92
N MET A 125 -15.73 -2.78 -10.76
CA MET A 125 -15.10 -2.81 -12.07
C MET A 125 -14.08 -1.68 -12.21
N HIS A 126 -12.92 -2.02 -12.75
CA HIS A 126 -11.94 -1.06 -13.22
C HIS A 126 -11.96 -1.02 -14.74
N ALA A 127 -12.38 0.11 -15.30
CA ALA A 127 -12.51 0.29 -16.74
C ALA A 127 -11.42 1.26 -17.25
N THR A 128 -10.73 0.86 -18.30
CA THR A 128 -9.80 1.68 -19.07
C THR A 128 -10.25 1.74 -20.53
N ALA A 129 -9.57 2.51 -21.36
CA ALA A 129 -9.87 2.56 -22.79
C ALA A 129 -9.66 1.21 -23.52
N SER A 130 -8.83 0.33 -22.96
CA SER A 130 -8.41 -0.94 -23.57
C SER A 130 -8.91 -2.19 -22.88
N ALA A 131 -9.40 -2.08 -21.62
CA ALA A 131 -9.80 -3.24 -20.85
C ALA A 131 -10.80 -2.89 -19.74
N VAL A 132 -11.64 -3.86 -19.41
CA VAL A 132 -12.45 -3.86 -18.19
C VAL A 132 -12.03 -5.05 -17.35
N THR A 133 -11.78 -4.81 -16.08
CA THR A 133 -11.44 -5.87 -15.10
C THR A 133 -12.42 -5.83 -13.95
N VAL A 134 -12.68 -6.98 -13.35
CA VAL A 134 -13.49 -7.10 -12.14
C VAL A 134 -12.56 -7.34 -10.95
N GLU A 135 -12.83 -6.68 -9.83
CA GLU A 135 -12.00 -6.74 -8.65
C GLU A 135 -12.63 -7.59 -7.54
N GLY A 136 -11.84 -8.43 -6.90
CA GLY A 136 -12.20 -9.24 -5.74
C GLY A 136 -11.83 -8.57 -4.42
N SER A 137 -12.02 -9.29 -3.32
CA SER A 137 -11.77 -8.80 -1.95
C SER A 137 -10.31 -8.42 -1.68
N HIS A 138 -9.35 -9.04 -2.38
CA HIS A 138 -7.92 -8.72 -2.25
C HIS A 138 -7.50 -7.62 -3.24
N SER A 139 -8.24 -6.52 -3.22
CA SER A 139 -7.93 -5.25 -3.87
C SER A 139 -8.36 -4.10 -2.95
N ILE A 140 -7.84 -2.91 -3.17
CA ILE A 140 -8.20 -1.73 -2.35
C ILE A 140 -9.71 -1.52 -2.34
N ALA A 141 -10.35 -1.51 -3.52
CA ALA A 141 -11.79 -1.29 -3.62
C ALA A 141 -12.60 -2.46 -3.03
N GLY A 142 -12.14 -3.71 -3.22
CA GLY A 142 -12.75 -4.89 -2.63
C GLY A 142 -12.68 -4.89 -1.12
N CYS A 143 -11.50 -4.60 -0.57
CA CYS A 143 -11.31 -4.49 0.88
C CYS A 143 -12.21 -3.41 1.49
N VAL A 144 -12.28 -2.23 0.88
CA VAL A 144 -13.19 -1.14 1.33
C VAL A 144 -14.65 -1.59 1.25
N SER A 145 -15.04 -2.29 0.18
CA SER A 145 -16.38 -2.86 0.03
C SER A 145 -16.74 -3.82 1.16
N ASP A 146 -15.81 -4.72 1.49
CA ASP A 146 -16.00 -5.71 2.57
C ASP A 146 -16.11 -5.03 3.93
N ILE A 147 -15.26 -4.04 4.23
CA ILE A 147 -15.32 -3.22 5.45
C ILE A 147 -16.67 -2.49 5.57
N LEU A 148 -17.20 -1.97 4.46
CA LEU A 148 -18.47 -1.29 4.40
C LEU A 148 -19.69 -2.26 4.40
N GLY A 149 -19.45 -3.56 4.44
CA GLY A 149 -20.49 -4.59 4.51
C GLY A 149 -21.25 -4.82 3.21
N PHE A 150 -20.72 -4.39 2.06
CA PHE A 150 -21.29 -4.71 0.76
C PHE A 150 -21.01 -6.16 0.38
N GLU A 151 -21.89 -6.75 -0.42
CA GLU A 151 -21.69 -8.06 -1.03
C GLU A 151 -21.14 -7.86 -2.46
N ASN A 152 -19.83 -8.07 -2.65
CA ASN A 152 -19.26 -8.09 -4.00
C ASN A 152 -19.60 -9.45 -4.65
N VAL A 153 -20.59 -9.45 -5.54
CA VAL A 153 -21.08 -10.69 -6.17
C VAL A 153 -20.07 -11.34 -7.11
N ALA A 154 -19.04 -10.61 -7.54
CA ALA A 154 -17.97 -11.15 -8.36
C ALA A 154 -16.88 -11.85 -7.52
N ALA A 155 -16.81 -11.59 -6.23
CA ALA A 155 -15.75 -12.13 -5.36
C ALA A 155 -15.72 -13.67 -5.34
N ALA A 156 -16.88 -14.31 -5.37
CA ALA A 156 -16.96 -15.78 -5.42
C ALA A 156 -16.41 -16.37 -6.72
N ALA A 157 -16.65 -15.71 -7.86
CA ALA A 157 -16.15 -16.13 -9.16
C ALA A 157 -14.63 -15.92 -9.32
N LEU A 158 -14.06 -15.00 -8.56
CA LEU A 158 -12.62 -14.67 -8.55
C LEU A 158 -11.83 -15.48 -7.52
N LYS A 159 -12.49 -16.27 -6.68
CA LYS A 159 -11.83 -17.05 -5.64
C LYS A 159 -10.82 -18.03 -6.25
N GLY A 160 -9.55 -17.87 -5.90
CA GLY A 160 -8.44 -18.67 -6.44
C GLY A 160 -7.89 -18.21 -7.80
N LYS A 161 -8.38 -17.07 -8.33
CA LYS A 161 -7.86 -16.45 -9.57
C LYS A 161 -7.10 -15.15 -9.22
N SER A 162 -6.43 -14.57 -10.23
CA SER A 162 -5.89 -13.22 -10.11
C SER A 162 -7.00 -12.25 -9.68
N ASN A 163 -6.66 -11.26 -8.85
CA ASN A 163 -7.60 -10.25 -8.35
C ASN A 163 -8.22 -9.39 -9.47
N LYS A 164 -7.67 -9.44 -10.65
CA LYS A 164 -8.14 -8.77 -11.87
C LYS A 164 -8.27 -9.80 -12.98
N THR A 165 -9.48 -10.08 -13.38
CA THR A 165 -9.78 -10.95 -14.53
C THR A 165 -10.32 -10.08 -15.66
N PRO A 166 -9.69 -10.08 -16.86
CA PRO A 166 -10.24 -9.42 -18.04
C PRO A 166 -11.56 -10.10 -18.44
N TYR A 167 -12.50 -9.33 -18.92
CA TYR A 167 -13.73 -9.76 -19.60
C TYR A 167 -13.62 -9.46 -21.09
#